data_0f16cb75ba706ca8e43fcac4f9e36f64
#
_entry.id   0f16cb75ba706ca8e43fcac4f9e36f64
#
_cell.length_a   1.000
_cell.length_b   1.000
_cell.length_c   1.000
_cell.angle_alpha   90.00
_cell.angle_beta   90.00
_cell.angle_gamma   90.00
#
_symmetry.space_group_name_H-M   'P 1'
#
loop_
_entity.id
_entity.type
_entity.pdbx_description
1 polymer ?
#
loop_
_entity_poly.entity_id
_entity_poly.type
_entity_poly.pdbx_seq_one_letter_code
_entity_poly.pdbx_strand_id
1 'polypeptide(L)'
;GTEPARPRISEATVVGFVVTDRDNPSSILSALEAARDNLRVARPVVPREVWELINDLWIALSTDAHEMRTREGRVRWLRRAIDECNRMNGILVSTMRRDEAMAFLSIGQQIERADITGRILTVRADSAAPSSGRDPYDEVHWMALLRSVAAYQPFRRAMPARPDNGATLRFLLQDDAFPRAVSSCLSELRATVKRLPGNEEVLAACTDASVLVADAPVDRLTPAELRALVGDLQGALVGIHDRLDAAYFRSTITMVREPSRAPDILSLGTRNDVEEGGSFETPGRDEDTSDGRVYRVSHRTTYEYAGPVEQSYNEAHLRPRATGNQRCEWHTLDIEPQPTSQSEYVDGFGNAVSIFVVAGGFDRLSVTATSEVTVHGVPAPPPSPPWESALWLLDIDRQANSRQARQYRASSRLVPASPDLGEYAQPSFEAGRPLVDAVVDLAGRIHRDFVYEPGFTSVTTPVLDVLAYRRGVCQDFAHLAVGCVRSMGLAARYVSGYVETIPPIGQQRLVGADASHAWFSVYLPGWGWIDVDPTNDQLVSDSYITTAWGRDYWDVSPLRGSVEGGGMSHTLDVSVDVTRVAVASSR
;
A
#
# COMPACT_ATOMS: atom_id res chain seq x y z
N GLY A 1 -29.59 35.10 11.31
CA GLY A 1 -28.49 34.19 11.07
C GLY A 1 -27.43 34.44 12.10
N THR A 2 -27.31 33.57 13.11
CA THR A 2 -26.21 33.57 14.08
C THR A 2 -25.00 32.97 13.42
N GLU A 3 -23.94 33.76 13.21
CA GLU A 3 -22.62 33.23 12.85
C GLU A 3 -22.20 32.12 13.84
N PRO A 4 -21.67 30.98 13.38
CA PRO A 4 -21.14 29.99 14.29
C PRO A 4 -19.98 30.60 15.08
N ALA A 5 -20.09 30.57 16.42
CA ALA A 5 -19.05 31.08 17.30
C ALA A 5 -17.72 30.42 16.98
N ARG A 6 -16.71 31.20 16.60
CA ARG A 6 -15.35 30.72 16.39
C ARG A 6 -14.90 29.91 17.63
N PRO A 7 -14.40 28.69 17.47
CA PRO A 7 -13.96 27.88 18.60
C PRO A 7 -12.89 28.68 19.38
N ARG A 8 -13.07 28.80 20.69
CA ARG A 8 -12.07 29.46 21.55
C ARG A 8 -10.80 28.61 21.53
N ILE A 9 -9.70 29.21 21.08
CA ILE A 9 -8.38 28.58 21.14
C ILE A 9 -8.04 28.39 22.61
N SER A 10 -7.88 27.12 23.02
CA SER A 10 -7.48 26.69 24.36
C SER A 10 -6.39 25.62 24.25
N GLU A 11 -5.62 25.40 25.31
CA GLU A 11 -4.64 24.31 25.36
C GLU A 11 -5.28 22.96 24.95
N ALA A 12 -6.47 22.68 25.44
CA ALA A 12 -7.18 21.42 25.14
C ALA A 12 -7.55 21.29 23.66
N THR A 13 -8.01 22.37 23.01
CA THR A 13 -8.37 22.36 21.59
C THR A 13 -7.13 22.23 20.71
N VAL A 14 -6.01 22.89 21.04
CA VAL A 14 -4.74 22.78 20.32
C VAL A 14 -4.16 21.38 20.48
N VAL A 15 -4.10 20.85 21.70
CA VAL A 15 -3.61 19.49 21.95
C VAL A 15 -4.50 18.45 21.24
N GLY A 16 -5.83 18.60 21.30
CA GLY A 16 -6.75 17.75 20.56
C GLY A 16 -6.43 17.74 19.07
N PHE A 17 -6.29 18.90 18.45
CA PHE A 17 -6.01 19.06 17.02
C PHE A 17 -4.68 18.40 16.59
N VAL A 18 -3.59 18.59 17.35
CA VAL A 18 -2.28 18.05 16.96
C VAL A 18 -2.05 16.60 17.37
N VAL A 19 -2.85 16.04 18.29
CA VAL A 19 -2.61 14.69 18.81
C VAL A 19 -3.66 13.70 18.35
N THR A 20 -4.96 14.01 18.48
CA THR A 20 -6.03 13.02 18.33
C THR A 20 -7.04 13.32 17.23
N ASP A 21 -6.99 14.49 16.63
CA ASP A 21 -7.90 14.87 15.56
C ASP A 21 -7.59 14.08 14.28
N ARG A 22 -8.54 13.26 13.83
CA ARG A 22 -8.38 12.43 12.62
C ARG A 22 -8.59 13.22 11.32
N ASP A 23 -9.26 14.36 11.38
CA ASP A 23 -9.41 15.26 10.23
C ASP A 23 -8.12 16.06 9.97
N ASN A 24 -7.22 16.11 10.97
CA ASN A 24 -5.88 16.65 10.80
C ASN A 24 -4.89 15.55 10.36
N PRO A 25 -4.45 15.52 9.09
CA PRO A 25 -3.53 14.48 8.57
C PRO A 25 -2.16 14.50 9.27
N SER A 26 -1.81 15.61 9.94
CA SER A 26 -0.56 15.77 10.69
C SER A 26 -0.71 15.46 12.19
N SER A 27 -1.87 15.00 12.66
CA SER A 27 -2.02 14.57 14.05
C SER A 27 -1.25 13.27 14.31
N ILE A 28 -0.88 13.04 15.58
CA ILE A 28 -0.16 11.81 15.95
C ILE A 28 -0.97 10.56 15.60
N LEU A 29 -2.28 10.55 15.85
CA LEU A 29 -3.14 9.40 15.50
C LEU A 29 -3.24 9.18 14.00
N SER A 30 -3.40 10.23 13.20
CA SER A 30 -3.44 10.12 11.73
C SER A 30 -2.10 9.64 11.16
N ALA A 31 -0.97 10.14 11.70
CA ALA A 31 0.36 9.70 11.31
C ALA A 31 0.61 8.23 11.67
N LEU A 32 0.15 7.76 12.84
CA LEU A 32 0.24 6.35 13.24
C LEU A 32 -0.65 5.46 12.37
N GLU A 33 -1.84 5.90 12.01
CA GLU A 33 -2.74 5.19 11.09
C GLU A 33 -2.11 5.05 9.72
N ALA A 34 -1.56 6.12 9.16
CA ALA A 34 -0.84 6.10 7.89
C ALA A 34 0.41 5.19 7.94
N ALA A 35 1.20 5.26 9.02
CA ALA A 35 2.36 4.38 9.21
C ALA A 35 1.94 2.91 9.31
N ARG A 36 0.86 2.59 10.03
CA ARG A 36 0.29 1.25 10.12
C ARG A 36 -0.17 0.75 8.76
N ASP A 37 -0.84 1.58 7.97
CA ASP A 37 -1.31 1.21 6.64
C ASP A 37 -0.15 1.00 5.66
N ASN A 38 0.89 1.82 5.72
CA ASN A 38 2.11 1.64 4.94
C ASN A 38 2.85 0.34 5.32
N LEU A 39 3.02 0.08 6.62
CA LEU A 39 3.66 -1.15 7.09
C LEU A 39 2.84 -2.40 6.75
N ARG A 40 1.52 -2.31 6.69
CA ARG A 40 0.66 -3.40 6.24
C ARG A 40 0.97 -3.83 4.80
N VAL A 41 1.27 -2.88 3.93
CA VAL A 41 1.70 -3.14 2.54
C VAL A 41 3.16 -3.60 2.49
N ALA A 42 4.01 -3.05 3.37
CA ALA A 42 5.45 -3.34 3.42
C ALA A 42 5.81 -4.59 4.25
N ARG A 43 4.85 -5.36 4.77
CA ARG A 43 5.08 -6.58 5.58
C ARG A 43 6.14 -7.54 5.04
N PRO A 44 6.24 -7.79 3.71
CA PRO A 44 7.24 -8.73 3.20
C PRO A 44 8.68 -8.29 3.39
N VAL A 45 8.92 -6.99 3.63
CA VAL A 45 10.26 -6.41 3.73
C VAL A 45 10.57 -5.81 5.10
N VAL A 46 9.58 -5.78 6.01
CA VAL A 46 9.71 -5.23 7.36
C VAL A 46 9.64 -6.36 8.39
N PRO A 47 10.43 -6.34 9.48
CA PRO A 47 10.34 -7.32 10.56
C PRO A 47 8.91 -7.40 11.12
N ARG A 48 8.46 -8.63 11.39
CA ARG A 48 7.11 -8.89 11.89
C ARG A 48 6.82 -8.14 13.19
N GLU A 49 7.80 -8.07 14.06
CA GLU A 49 7.71 -7.40 15.37
C GLU A 49 7.38 -5.91 15.24
N VAL A 50 7.85 -5.27 14.17
CA VAL A 50 7.54 -3.85 13.89
C VAL A 50 6.09 -3.67 13.50
N TRP A 51 5.56 -4.59 12.68
CA TRP A 51 4.14 -4.60 12.35
C TRP A 51 3.25 -4.80 13.58
N GLU A 52 3.58 -5.76 14.42
CA GLU A 52 2.84 -6.03 15.66
C GLU A 52 2.85 -4.81 16.58
N LEU A 53 4.02 -4.21 16.78
CA LEU A 53 4.16 -3.01 17.62
C LEU A 53 3.36 -1.82 17.13
N ILE A 54 3.38 -1.50 15.84
CA ILE A 54 2.62 -0.35 15.31
C ILE A 54 1.12 -0.60 15.42
N ASN A 55 0.68 -1.83 15.18
CA ASN A 55 -0.73 -2.20 15.30
C ASN A 55 -1.21 -2.09 16.74
N ASP A 56 -0.46 -2.65 17.69
CA ASP A 56 -0.76 -2.58 19.12
C ASP A 56 -0.73 -1.14 19.64
N LEU A 57 0.26 -0.36 19.19
CA LEU A 57 0.37 1.05 19.54
C LEU A 57 -0.84 1.83 19.04
N TRP A 58 -1.23 1.64 17.77
CA TRP A 58 -2.40 2.32 17.20
C TRP A 58 -3.69 1.96 17.93
N ILE A 59 -3.92 0.68 18.23
CA ILE A 59 -5.09 0.21 18.99
C ILE A 59 -5.10 0.86 20.38
N ALA A 60 -4.00 0.79 21.08
CA ALA A 60 -3.89 1.31 22.44
C ALA A 60 -4.10 2.82 22.49
N LEU A 61 -3.41 3.59 21.65
CA LEU A 61 -3.50 5.05 21.63
C LEU A 61 -4.86 5.54 21.13
N SER A 62 -5.52 4.81 20.22
CA SER A 62 -6.89 5.11 19.77
C SER A 62 -7.91 4.85 20.89
N THR A 63 -7.77 3.75 21.63
CA THR A 63 -8.64 3.40 22.76
C THR A 63 -8.47 4.37 23.92
N ASP A 64 -7.23 4.72 24.24
CA ASP A 64 -6.86 5.57 25.37
C ASP A 64 -6.88 7.08 25.02
N ALA A 65 -7.40 7.47 23.85
CA ALA A 65 -7.51 8.88 23.45
C ALA A 65 -8.28 9.75 24.45
N HIS A 66 -9.18 9.17 25.23
CA HIS A 66 -9.91 9.84 26.31
C HIS A 66 -9.00 10.33 27.45
N GLU A 67 -7.83 9.68 27.69
CA GLU A 67 -6.85 10.11 28.69
C GLU A 67 -6.26 11.49 28.39
N MET A 68 -6.31 11.93 27.12
CA MET A 68 -5.83 13.26 26.71
C MET A 68 -6.56 14.44 27.37
N ARG A 69 -7.69 14.18 28.05
CA ARG A 69 -8.45 15.19 28.79
C ARG A 69 -7.73 15.70 30.03
N THR A 70 -6.86 14.90 30.62
CA THR A 70 -6.12 15.26 31.84
C THR A 70 -4.63 15.47 31.53
N ARG A 71 -3.95 16.34 32.30
CA ARG A 71 -2.51 16.59 32.14
C ARG A 71 -1.69 15.32 32.35
N GLU A 72 -2.03 14.54 33.36
CA GLU A 72 -1.33 13.29 33.68
C GLU A 72 -1.55 12.23 32.60
N GLY A 73 -2.78 12.09 32.11
CA GLY A 73 -3.12 11.20 31.01
C GLY A 73 -2.37 11.57 29.73
N ARG A 74 -2.31 12.88 29.37
CA ARG A 74 -1.51 13.35 28.23
C ARG A 74 -0.04 12.94 28.33
N VAL A 75 0.57 13.10 29.50
CA VAL A 75 1.97 12.72 29.71
C VAL A 75 2.18 11.21 29.55
N ARG A 76 1.29 10.38 30.11
CA ARG A 76 1.37 8.92 29.95
C ARG A 76 1.20 8.49 28.50
N TRP A 77 0.18 9.01 27.84
CA TRP A 77 -0.13 8.71 26.44
C TRP A 77 1.02 9.08 25.50
N LEU A 78 1.54 10.30 25.59
CA LEU A 78 2.68 10.76 24.78
C LEU A 78 3.95 9.99 25.08
N ARG A 79 4.22 9.64 26.36
CA ARG A 79 5.38 8.85 26.73
C ARG A 79 5.30 7.44 26.13
N ARG A 80 4.13 6.80 26.19
CA ARG A 80 3.92 5.51 25.54
C ARG A 80 4.17 5.59 24.04
N ALA A 81 3.65 6.58 23.36
CA ALA A 81 3.91 6.80 21.93
C ALA A 81 5.41 6.91 21.63
N ILE A 82 6.15 7.70 22.41
CA ILE A 82 7.60 7.89 22.24
C ILE A 82 8.36 6.59 22.51
N ASP A 83 8.06 5.89 23.60
CA ASP A 83 8.78 4.67 24.01
C ASP A 83 8.60 3.56 22.95
N GLU A 84 7.38 3.34 22.44
CA GLU A 84 7.13 2.34 21.42
C GLU A 84 7.71 2.73 20.05
N CYS A 85 7.68 4.01 19.67
CA CYS A 85 8.37 4.47 18.45
C CYS A 85 9.90 4.26 18.55
N ASN A 86 10.50 4.50 19.71
CA ASN A 86 11.93 4.22 19.92
C ASN A 86 12.24 2.72 19.86
N ARG A 87 11.35 1.88 20.41
CA ARG A 87 11.46 0.43 20.33
C ARG A 87 11.39 -0.07 18.89
N MET A 88 10.42 0.42 18.10
CA MET A 88 10.30 0.09 16.67
C MET A 88 11.57 0.48 15.90
N ASN A 89 12.09 1.70 16.11
CA ASN A 89 13.33 2.13 15.48
C ASN A 89 14.51 1.23 15.86
N GLY A 90 14.60 0.79 17.11
CA GLY A 90 15.64 -0.14 17.58
C GLY A 90 15.56 -1.49 16.84
N ILE A 91 14.37 -2.05 16.66
CA ILE A 91 14.17 -3.30 15.93
C ILE A 91 14.52 -3.11 14.45
N LEU A 92 14.02 -2.06 13.78
CA LEU A 92 14.31 -1.79 12.38
C LEU A 92 15.82 -1.74 12.12
N VAL A 93 16.56 -0.97 12.92
CA VAL A 93 18.00 -0.80 12.76
C VAL A 93 18.79 -2.09 13.03
N SER A 94 18.31 -2.94 13.98
CA SER A 94 19.03 -4.15 14.43
C SER A 94 18.70 -5.40 13.61
N THR A 95 17.51 -5.48 13.00
CA THR A 95 17.03 -6.73 12.38
C THR A 95 16.71 -6.60 10.89
N MET A 96 16.43 -5.39 10.40
CA MET A 96 16.12 -5.20 8.99
C MET A 96 17.37 -5.30 8.11
N ARG A 97 17.25 -6.02 6.99
CA ARG A 97 18.32 -6.13 6.01
C ARG A 97 18.67 -4.76 5.43
N ARG A 98 19.96 -4.48 5.25
CA ARG A 98 20.46 -3.21 4.67
C ARG A 98 20.37 -3.22 3.14
N ASP A 99 19.15 -3.32 2.62
CA ASP A 99 18.80 -3.29 1.21
C ASP A 99 18.07 -1.98 0.83
N GLU A 100 17.47 -1.94 -0.34
CA GLU A 100 16.74 -0.78 -0.85
C GLU A 100 15.56 -0.40 0.07
N ALA A 101 14.86 -1.37 0.66
CA ALA A 101 13.73 -1.10 1.56
C ALA A 101 14.19 -0.32 2.80
N MET A 102 15.31 -0.74 3.41
CA MET A 102 15.93 -0.02 4.54
C MET A 102 16.46 1.35 4.09
N ALA A 103 16.97 1.46 2.85
CA ALA A 103 17.44 2.73 2.32
C ALA A 103 16.29 3.74 2.19
N PHE A 104 15.15 3.37 1.60
CA PHE A 104 13.98 4.25 1.49
C PHE A 104 13.39 4.62 2.85
N LEU A 105 13.35 3.69 3.80
CA LEU A 105 12.92 3.99 5.16
C LEU A 105 13.85 5.02 5.83
N SER A 106 15.16 4.85 5.69
CA SER A 106 16.16 5.81 6.21
C SER A 106 16.01 7.17 5.53
N ILE A 107 15.85 7.23 4.22
CA ILE A 107 15.64 8.45 3.44
C ILE A 107 14.43 9.23 4.00
N GLY A 108 13.28 8.58 4.14
CA GLY A 108 12.08 9.21 4.72
C GLY A 108 12.32 9.75 6.12
N GLN A 109 12.99 8.98 6.98
CA GLN A 109 13.32 9.41 8.34
C GLN A 109 14.22 10.67 8.36
N GLN A 110 15.19 10.76 7.47
CA GLN A 110 16.11 11.91 7.43
C GLN A 110 15.41 13.16 6.90
N ILE A 111 14.57 13.05 5.87
CA ILE A 111 13.76 14.16 5.34
C ILE A 111 12.85 14.72 6.44
N GLU A 112 12.09 13.87 7.11
CA GLU A 112 11.18 14.27 8.19
C GLU A 112 11.92 14.92 9.38
N ARG A 113 13.08 14.37 9.78
CA ARG A 113 13.89 14.96 10.86
C ARG A 113 14.39 16.34 10.51
N ALA A 114 14.87 16.56 9.29
CA ALA A 114 15.32 17.86 8.83
C ALA A 114 14.17 18.87 8.79
N ASP A 115 13.00 18.49 8.27
CA ASP A 115 11.81 19.34 8.21
C ASP A 115 11.31 19.71 9.61
N ILE A 116 11.15 18.74 10.51
CA ILE A 116 10.70 19.00 11.89
C ILE A 116 11.68 19.93 12.62
N THR A 117 12.99 19.73 12.48
CA THR A 117 13.98 20.61 13.12
C THR A 117 13.87 22.03 12.58
N GLY A 118 13.70 22.20 11.26
CA GLY A 118 13.45 23.50 10.65
C GLY A 118 12.19 24.19 11.19
N ARG A 119 11.06 23.47 11.22
CA ARG A 119 9.78 24.01 11.72
C ARG A 119 9.85 24.44 13.19
N ILE A 120 10.53 23.68 14.03
CA ILE A 120 10.71 24.04 15.45
C ILE A 120 11.51 25.37 15.58
N LEU A 121 12.49 25.59 14.71
CA LEU A 121 13.25 26.83 14.70
C LEU A 121 12.40 28.04 14.28
N THR A 122 11.45 27.89 13.34
CA THR A 122 10.54 28.98 12.95
C THR A 122 9.59 29.37 14.07
N VAL A 123 9.09 28.42 14.85
CA VAL A 123 8.23 28.71 16.02
C VAL A 123 8.94 29.65 17.00
N ARG A 124 10.26 29.49 17.19
CA ARG A 124 11.05 30.42 18.03
C ARG A 124 11.22 31.78 17.37
N ALA A 125 11.45 31.82 16.05
CA ALA A 125 11.56 33.06 15.30
C ALA A 125 10.27 33.90 15.38
N ASP A 126 9.10 33.24 15.37
CA ASP A 126 7.78 33.90 15.49
C ASP A 126 7.47 34.38 16.90
N SER A 127 8.03 33.72 17.91
CA SER A 127 7.84 34.08 19.32
C SER A 127 8.76 35.22 19.79
N ALA A 128 9.79 35.56 19.00
CA ALA A 128 10.69 36.67 19.31
C ALA A 128 9.96 38.00 19.07
N ALA A 129 9.47 38.63 20.14
CA ALA A 129 8.89 39.96 20.08
C ALA A 129 9.87 40.97 19.50
N PRO A 130 9.40 41.97 18.72
CA PRO A 130 10.24 43.05 18.20
C PRO A 130 10.56 44.05 19.31
N SER A 131 11.06 43.61 20.45
CA SER A 131 11.45 44.49 21.54
C SER A 131 12.94 44.86 21.41
N SER A 132 13.19 46.13 21.47
CA SER A 132 14.50 46.80 21.42
C SER A 132 15.42 46.52 22.64
N GLY A 133 15.24 45.37 23.32
CA GLY A 133 16.01 44.98 24.49
C GLY A 133 16.28 43.45 24.50
N ARG A 134 17.39 43.03 25.13
CA ARG A 134 17.67 41.62 25.40
C ARG A 134 16.51 41.03 26.20
N ASP A 135 15.83 40.03 25.65
CA ASP A 135 14.83 39.24 26.38
C ASP A 135 15.51 38.54 27.57
N PRO A 136 15.17 38.86 28.81
CA PRO A 136 15.77 38.20 29.99
C PRO A 136 15.53 36.69 30.03
N TYR A 137 14.58 36.18 29.25
CA TYR A 137 14.19 34.76 29.18
C TYR A 137 14.72 34.03 27.93
N ASP A 138 15.52 34.73 27.09
CA ASP A 138 16.00 34.18 25.82
C ASP A 138 16.75 32.85 26.00
N GLU A 139 17.66 32.76 26.98
CA GLU A 139 18.39 31.52 27.33
C GLU A 139 17.43 30.39 27.74
N VAL A 140 16.39 30.70 28.50
CA VAL A 140 15.37 29.71 28.94
C VAL A 140 14.58 29.18 27.77
N HIS A 141 14.22 30.05 26.82
CA HIS A 141 13.50 29.67 25.61
C HIS A 141 14.35 28.77 24.71
N TRP A 142 15.61 29.10 24.48
CA TRP A 142 16.53 28.25 23.70
C TRP A 142 16.79 26.92 24.40
N MET A 143 16.92 26.91 25.71
CA MET A 143 17.04 25.67 26.50
C MET A 143 15.79 24.80 26.38
N ALA A 144 14.58 25.39 26.42
CA ALA A 144 13.33 24.67 26.24
C ALA A 144 13.24 24.07 24.84
N LEU A 145 13.62 24.82 23.79
CA LEU A 145 13.69 24.35 22.43
C LEU A 145 14.67 23.17 22.28
N LEU A 146 15.89 23.28 22.78
CA LEU A 146 16.87 22.20 22.75
C LEU A 146 16.36 20.93 23.48
N ARG A 147 15.62 21.09 24.57
CA ARG A 147 14.99 19.96 25.28
C ARG A 147 13.90 19.30 24.47
N SER A 148 13.09 20.07 23.72
CA SER A 148 12.00 19.52 22.90
C SER A 148 12.49 18.59 21.79
N VAL A 149 13.71 18.81 21.26
CA VAL A 149 14.36 17.96 20.26
C VAL A 149 15.41 17.00 20.86
N ALA A 150 15.42 16.82 22.19
CA ALA A 150 16.39 16.01 22.94
C ALA A 150 17.88 16.43 22.69
N ALA A 151 18.10 17.69 22.34
CA ALA A 151 19.38 18.24 21.95
C ALA A 151 20.17 18.89 23.10
N TYR A 152 19.56 19.16 24.25
CA TYR A 152 20.17 19.95 25.32
C TYR A 152 21.47 19.35 25.87
N GLN A 153 21.51 18.05 26.13
CA GLN A 153 22.74 17.41 26.64
C GLN A 153 23.82 17.29 25.56
N PRO A 154 23.52 16.87 24.31
CA PRO A 154 24.49 16.94 23.21
C PRO A 154 25.04 18.33 22.98
N PHE A 155 24.19 19.37 22.96
CA PHE A 155 24.60 20.77 22.84
C PHE A 155 25.63 21.17 23.91
N ARG A 156 25.33 20.87 25.19
CA ARG A 156 26.24 21.19 26.30
C ARG A 156 27.61 20.51 26.21
N ARG A 157 27.67 19.35 25.55
CA ARG A 157 28.95 18.66 25.32
C ARG A 157 29.72 19.19 24.13
N ALA A 158 29.01 19.59 23.08
CA ALA A 158 29.61 20.08 21.84
C ALA A 158 29.98 21.57 21.91
N MET A 159 29.14 22.37 22.58
CA MET A 159 29.30 23.84 22.66
C MET A 159 29.59 24.27 24.09
N PRO A 160 30.73 24.84 24.39
CA PRO A 160 31.07 25.39 25.73
C PRO A 160 30.28 26.66 26.04
N ALA A 161 29.54 27.21 25.09
CA ALA A 161 28.74 28.42 25.23
C ALA A 161 27.38 28.19 25.89
N ARG A 162 26.77 29.25 26.42
CA ARG A 162 25.36 29.22 26.85
C ARG A 162 24.44 29.12 25.62
N PRO A 163 23.25 28.51 25.77
CA PRO A 163 22.27 28.50 24.70
C PRO A 163 21.83 29.91 24.35
N ASP A 164 22.33 30.43 23.25
CA ASP A 164 21.89 31.67 22.60
C ASP A 164 21.46 31.39 21.16
N ASN A 165 21.02 32.43 20.47
CA ASN A 165 20.55 32.34 19.09
C ASN A 165 21.61 31.70 18.16
N GLY A 166 22.78 32.28 18.08
CA GLY A 166 23.82 31.83 17.15
C GLY A 166 24.36 30.45 17.44
N ALA A 167 24.70 30.15 18.70
CA ALA A 167 25.18 28.82 19.10
C ALA A 167 24.13 27.73 18.89
N THR A 168 22.85 28.00 19.20
CA THR A 168 21.78 27.05 19.05
C THR A 168 21.44 26.80 17.58
N LEU A 169 21.38 27.87 16.76
CA LEU A 169 21.14 27.72 15.31
C LEU A 169 22.31 26.97 14.64
N ARG A 170 23.57 27.27 14.98
CA ARG A 170 24.74 26.56 14.47
C ARG A 170 24.63 25.07 14.82
N PHE A 171 24.32 24.72 16.04
CA PHE A 171 24.20 23.34 16.49
C PHE A 171 23.07 22.60 15.81
N LEU A 172 21.86 23.19 15.68
CA LEU A 172 20.70 22.51 15.10
C LEU A 172 20.67 22.52 13.57
N LEU A 173 21.33 23.49 12.92
CA LEU A 173 21.37 23.56 11.45
C LEU A 173 22.66 22.95 10.88
N GLN A 174 23.84 23.18 11.47
CA GLN A 174 25.13 22.94 10.84
C GLN A 174 26.00 21.88 11.53
N ASP A 175 25.59 21.30 12.68
CA ASP A 175 26.38 20.26 13.34
C ASP A 175 26.22 18.93 12.64
N ASP A 176 27.32 18.34 12.14
CA ASP A 176 27.29 17.06 11.41
C ASP A 176 27.25 15.83 12.34
N ALA A 177 27.59 16.01 13.63
CA ALA A 177 27.66 14.91 14.60
C ALA A 177 26.37 14.69 15.37
N PHE A 178 25.47 15.69 15.42
CA PHE A 178 24.20 15.56 16.10
C PHE A 178 23.11 14.98 15.15
N PRO A 179 22.55 13.77 15.39
CA PRO A 179 21.68 13.09 14.43
C PRO A 179 20.35 13.78 14.08
N ARG A 180 19.99 14.86 14.80
CA ARG A 180 18.81 15.69 14.51
C ARG A 180 19.14 17.06 13.94
N ALA A 181 20.43 17.39 13.81
CA ALA A 181 20.82 18.58 13.09
C ALA A 181 20.55 18.42 11.60
N VAL A 182 20.15 19.51 10.94
CA VAL A 182 19.77 19.49 9.53
C VAL A 182 20.94 19.01 8.66
N SER A 183 22.15 19.50 8.90
CA SER A 183 23.37 19.09 8.17
C SER A 183 23.64 17.60 8.30
N SER A 184 23.53 17.05 9.52
CA SER A 184 23.67 15.60 9.77
C SER A 184 22.61 14.79 9.02
N CYS A 185 21.35 15.23 9.05
CA CYS A 185 20.26 14.57 8.30
C CYS A 185 20.54 14.57 6.79
N LEU A 186 20.96 15.70 6.22
CA LEU A 186 21.26 15.81 4.79
C LEU A 186 22.50 15.00 4.39
N SER A 187 23.51 14.92 5.26
CA SER A 187 24.71 14.10 5.04
C SER A 187 24.35 12.61 5.00
N GLU A 188 23.53 12.13 5.94
CA GLU A 188 23.07 10.75 6.00
C GLU A 188 22.13 10.41 4.83
N LEU A 189 21.23 11.34 4.48
CA LEU A 189 20.37 11.25 3.31
C LEU A 189 21.21 11.06 2.04
N ARG A 190 22.19 11.91 1.81
CA ARG A 190 23.11 11.84 0.66
C ARG A 190 23.90 10.54 0.62
N ALA A 191 24.42 10.09 1.78
CA ALA A 191 25.15 8.84 1.88
C ALA A 191 24.25 7.62 1.56
N THR A 192 22.97 7.68 1.91
CA THR A 192 22.00 6.63 1.63
C THR A 192 21.60 6.64 0.16
N VAL A 193 21.27 7.80 -0.41
CA VAL A 193 20.91 7.95 -1.84
C VAL A 193 22.05 7.49 -2.74
N LYS A 194 23.30 7.75 -2.39
CA LYS A 194 24.49 7.33 -3.16
C LYS A 194 24.56 5.81 -3.38
N ARG A 195 23.89 5.01 -2.57
CA ARG A 195 23.87 3.54 -2.68
C ARG A 195 22.77 3.03 -3.60
N LEU A 196 21.82 3.87 -3.99
CA LEU A 196 20.71 3.51 -4.88
C LEU A 196 21.13 3.67 -6.35
N PRO A 197 20.63 2.85 -7.27
CA PRO A 197 20.87 3.03 -8.70
C PRO A 197 20.10 4.25 -9.24
N GLY A 198 20.60 4.90 -10.31
CA GLY A 198 19.90 6.02 -10.96
C GLY A 198 19.69 7.24 -10.06
N ASN A 199 20.68 7.55 -9.23
CA ASN A 199 20.57 8.51 -8.12
C ASN A 199 21.03 9.94 -8.47
N GLU A 200 21.47 10.20 -9.69
CA GLU A 200 22.20 11.43 -10.05
C GLU A 200 21.40 12.70 -9.74
N GLU A 201 20.14 12.76 -10.17
CA GLU A 201 19.29 13.94 -9.95
C GLU A 201 18.91 14.14 -8.48
N VAL A 202 18.65 13.04 -7.77
CA VAL A 202 18.34 13.06 -6.33
C VAL A 202 19.58 13.51 -5.56
N LEU A 203 20.76 13.00 -5.93
CA LEU A 203 22.02 13.32 -5.28
C LEU A 203 22.40 14.80 -5.50
N ALA A 204 22.15 15.34 -6.68
CA ALA A 204 22.33 16.76 -6.96
C ALA A 204 21.44 17.62 -6.04
N ALA A 205 20.14 17.30 -5.94
CA ALA A 205 19.22 18.02 -5.05
C ALA A 205 19.61 17.93 -3.57
N CYS A 206 20.10 16.77 -3.11
CA CYS A 206 20.64 16.63 -1.75
C CYS A 206 21.88 17.50 -1.52
N THR A 207 22.71 17.65 -2.55
CA THR A 207 23.89 18.51 -2.49
C THR A 207 23.50 19.98 -2.41
N ASP A 208 22.55 20.43 -3.25
CA ASP A 208 22.04 21.81 -3.22
C ASP A 208 21.44 22.16 -1.86
N ALA A 209 20.64 21.27 -1.26
CA ALA A 209 20.11 21.45 0.08
C ALA A 209 21.21 21.52 1.15
N SER A 210 22.29 20.75 1.00
CA SER A 210 23.43 20.79 1.93
C SER A 210 24.21 22.10 1.83
N VAL A 211 24.41 22.62 0.62
CA VAL A 211 25.06 23.93 0.38
C VAL A 211 24.21 25.05 0.98
N LEU A 212 22.91 25.05 0.76
CA LEU A 212 21.99 26.05 1.34
C LEU A 212 22.15 26.18 2.85
N VAL A 213 22.27 25.08 3.58
CA VAL A 213 22.42 25.08 5.04
C VAL A 213 23.84 25.43 5.47
N ALA A 214 24.87 24.92 4.77
CA ALA A 214 26.27 25.15 5.10
C ALA A 214 26.68 26.62 4.95
N ASP A 215 26.16 27.28 3.90
CA ASP A 215 26.51 28.69 3.58
C ASP A 215 25.69 29.70 4.40
N ALA A 216 24.70 29.25 5.18
CA ALA A 216 23.86 30.13 5.96
C ALA A 216 24.65 30.83 7.10
N PRO A 217 24.58 32.18 7.22
CA PRO A 217 25.28 32.93 8.25
C PRO A 217 24.55 32.88 9.60
N VAL A 218 24.42 31.66 10.17
CA VAL A 218 23.57 31.35 11.33
C VAL A 218 23.79 32.23 12.56
N ASP A 219 24.98 32.81 12.72
CA ASP A 219 25.32 33.70 13.85
C ASP A 219 24.65 35.08 13.77
N ARG A 220 24.16 35.46 12.59
CA ARG A 220 23.65 36.80 12.31
C ARG A 220 22.24 36.84 11.76
N LEU A 221 21.59 35.68 11.65
CA LEU A 221 20.25 35.60 11.10
C LEU A 221 19.22 36.36 11.98
N THR A 222 18.54 37.26 11.35
CA THR A 222 17.31 37.84 11.92
C THR A 222 16.17 36.80 11.92
N PRO A 223 15.11 36.97 12.72
CA PRO A 223 13.94 36.08 12.67
C PRO A 223 13.29 35.97 11.29
N ALA A 224 13.32 37.03 10.47
CA ALA A 224 12.79 37.01 9.11
C ALA A 224 13.67 36.21 8.16
N GLU A 225 14.99 36.35 8.26
CA GLU A 225 15.98 35.59 7.47
C GLU A 225 15.99 34.11 7.87
N LEU A 226 15.81 33.78 9.15
CA LEU A 226 15.65 32.40 9.60
C LEU A 226 14.40 31.76 9.01
N ARG A 227 13.25 32.47 8.99
CA ARG A 227 12.03 31.97 8.32
C ARG A 227 12.25 31.74 6.82
N ALA A 228 12.93 32.64 6.13
CA ALA A 228 13.24 32.49 4.72
C ALA A 228 14.12 31.25 4.48
N LEU A 229 15.21 31.12 5.24
CA LEU A 229 16.11 29.96 5.16
C LEU A 229 15.36 28.62 5.38
N VAL A 230 14.50 28.56 6.40
CA VAL A 230 13.70 27.34 6.65
C VAL A 230 12.69 27.10 5.54
N GLY A 231 12.07 28.14 4.98
CA GLY A 231 11.20 28.04 3.81
C GLY A 231 11.92 27.47 2.59
N ASP A 232 13.13 27.96 2.31
CA ASP A 232 13.98 27.48 1.22
C ASP A 232 14.41 26.02 1.46
N LEU A 233 14.77 25.66 2.70
CA LEU A 233 15.07 24.28 3.09
C LEU A 233 13.87 23.35 2.86
N GLN A 234 12.66 23.76 3.27
CA GLN A 234 11.45 22.98 3.04
C GLN A 234 11.17 22.80 1.54
N GLY A 235 11.36 23.85 0.74
CA GLY A 235 11.28 23.77 -0.72
C GLY A 235 12.30 22.78 -1.31
N ALA A 236 13.54 22.79 -0.79
CA ALA A 236 14.57 21.83 -1.20
C ALA A 236 14.22 20.38 -0.81
N LEU A 237 13.69 20.15 0.40
CA LEU A 237 13.25 18.81 0.84
C LEU A 237 12.09 18.28 0.00
N VAL A 238 11.12 19.12 -0.37
CA VAL A 238 10.05 18.77 -1.32
C VAL A 238 10.65 18.44 -2.69
N GLY A 239 11.60 19.24 -3.18
CA GLY A 239 12.30 18.96 -4.43
C GLY A 239 13.09 17.65 -4.44
N ILE A 240 13.66 17.23 -3.31
CA ILE A 240 14.27 15.91 -3.14
C ILE A 240 13.20 14.82 -3.22
N HIS A 241 12.07 15.00 -2.53
CA HIS A 241 10.96 14.04 -2.56
C HIS A 241 10.41 13.84 -3.98
N ASP A 242 10.19 14.91 -4.73
CA ASP A 242 9.69 14.85 -6.11
C ASP A 242 10.65 14.11 -7.04
N ARG A 243 11.97 14.28 -6.86
CA ARG A 243 12.98 13.56 -7.64
C ARG A 243 13.08 12.10 -7.25
N LEU A 244 12.94 11.77 -5.96
CA LEU A 244 12.82 10.39 -5.50
C LEU A 244 11.60 9.70 -6.12
N ASP A 245 10.45 10.38 -6.12
CA ASP A 245 9.23 9.88 -6.74
C ASP A 245 9.42 9.65 -8.25
N ALA A 246 10.04 10.60 -8.95
CA ALA A 246 10.32 10.49 -10.37
C ALA A 246 11.32 9.37 -10.69
N ALA A 247 12.39 9.21 -9.89
CA ALA A 247 13.46 8.26 -10.17
C ALA A 247 13.08 6.80 -9.83
N TYR A 248 12.29 6.61 -8.74
CA TYR A 248 12.08 5.26 -8.20
C TYR A 248 10.63 4.80 -8.15
N PHE A 249 9.67 5.72 -8.23
CA PHE A 249 8.25 5.40 -8.08
C PHE A 249 7.42 5.74 -9.33
N ARG A 250 7.92 6.64 -10.19
CA ARG A 250 7.34 6.89 -11.51
C ARG A 250 8.09 6.05 -12.54
N SER A 251 7.49 4.98 -13.01
CA SER A 251 8.03 4.23 -14.15
C SER A 251 8.00 5.13 -15.39
N THR A 252 9.14 5.75 -15.70
CA THR A 252 9.30 6.47 -16.97
C THR A 252 9.62 5.44 -18.04
N ILE A 253 8.60 4.88 -18.68
CA ILE A 253 8.79 4.22 -19.97
C ILE A 253 9.06 5.36 -20.96
N THR A 254 10.33 5.52 -21.33
CA THR A 254 10.71 6.42 -22.42
C THR A 254 10.27 5.79 -23.73
N MET A 255 9.01 5.96 -24.09
CA MET A 255 8.56 5.75 -25.45
C MET A 255 9.07 6.93 -26.27
N VAL A 256 9.90 6.66 -27.27
CA VAL A 256 10.26 7.64 -28.30
C VAL A 256 8.98 8.04 -29.02
N ARG A 257 8.45 9.20 -28.66
CA ARG A 257 7.22 9.74 -29.20
C ARG A 257 7.58 10.54 -30.44
N GLU A 258 7.30 10.00 -31.63
CA GLU A 258 7.05 10.88 -32.77
C GLU A 258 5.82 11.73 -32.48
N PRO A 259 5.81 13.04 -32.83
CA PRO A 259 4.71 13.94 -32.52
C PRO A 259 3.50 13.61 -33.37
N SER A 260 2.66 12.68 -32.92
CA SER A 260 1.33 12.49 -33.48
C SER A 260 0.41 13.60 -32.96
N ARG A 261 -0.24 14.34 -33.86
CA ARG A 261 -1.28 15.33 -33.56
C ARG A 261 -2.33 14.69 -32.65
N ALA A 262 -2.57 15.30 -31.50
CA ALA A 262 -3.67 14.91 -30.60
C ALA A 262 -4.99 14.93 -31.39
N PRO A 263 -5.82 13.88 -31.31
CA PRO A 263 -7.17 13.94 -31.82
C PRO A 263 -7.97 14.94 -30.99
N ASP A 264 -8.75 15.75 -31.64
CA ASP A 264 -9.59 16.82 -31.09
C ASP A 264 -10.77 16.19 -30.35
N ILE A 265 -10.59 15.88 -29.05
CA ILE A 265 -11.59 15.23 -28.16
C ILE A 265 -12.54 16.28 -27.52
N LEU A 266 -12.42 17.55 -27.90
CA LEU A 266 -13.27 18.63 -27.37
C LEU A 266 -14.71 18.66 -27.91
N SER A 267 -15.11 17.73 -28.77
CA SER A 267 -16.47 17.69 -29.35
C SER A 267 -17.44 16.69 -28.70
N LEU A 268 -17.07 16.00 -27.61
CA LEU A 268 -18.01 15.19 -26.84
C LEU A 268 -18.48 15.99 -25.62
N GLY A 269 -19.55 16.74 -25.86
CA GLY A 269 -20.53 17.31 -24.96
C GLY A 269 -20.12 17.60 -23.52
N THR A 270 -19.66 18.81 -23.25
CA THR A 270 -19.71 19.41 -21.91
C THR A 270 -21.19 19.63 -21.51
N ARG A 271 -21.71 18.80 -20.62
CA ARG A 271 -22.78 19.21 -19.72
C ARG A 271 -22.15 19.54 -18.38
N ASN A 272 -22.01 20.85 -18.16
CA ASN A 272 -21.83 21.41 -16.83
C ASN A 272 -23.16 21.30 -16.11
N ASP A 273 -23.24 20.47 -15.07
CA ASP A 273 -24.07 20.71 -13.91
C ASP A 273 -23.28 20.20 -12.71
N VAL A 274 -22.76 21.17 -11.97
CA VAL A 274 -22.09 20.98 -10.67
C VAL A 274 -23.19 20.95 -9.63
N GLU A 275 -23.47 19.80 -9.06
CA GLU A 275 -24.04 19.72 -7.73
C GLU A 275 -23.08 18.99 -6.80
N GLU A 276 -22.68 19.70 -5.75
CA GLU A 276 -21.88 19.19 -4.65
C GLU A 276 -22.69 18.17 -3.83
N GLY A 277 -22.05 17.06 -3.48
CA GLY A 277 -22.48 16.18 -2.39
C GLY A 277 -23.38 15.04 -2.83
N GLY A 278 -22.80 13.98 -3.37
CA GLY A 278 -23.47 12.70 -3.59
C GLY A 278 -22.52 11.54 -3.41
N SER A 279 -22.82 10.68 -2.45
CA SER A 279 -22.36 9.31 -2.41
C SER A 279 -22.49 8.69 -3.80
N PHE A 280 -21.42 8.11 -4.33
CA PHE A 280 -21.47 7.41 -5.62
C PHE A 280 -22.44 6.23 -5.51
N GLU A 281 -23.66 6.46 -5.93
CA GLU A 281 -24.54 5.41 -6.41
C GLU A 281 -23.95 4.91 -7.74
N THR A 282 -23.68 3.62 -7.81
CA THR A 282 -23.50 2.87 -9.06
C THR A 282 -24.64 3.26 -10.02
N PRO A 283 -24.39 3.44 -11.34
CA PRO A 283 -25.47 3.76 -12.30
C PRO A 283 -26.66 2.86 -12.04
N GLY A 284 -27.83 3.48 -11.90
CA GLY A 284 -29.06 2.81 -11.48
C GLY A 284 -29.24 1.48 -12.19
N ARG A 285 -29.32 0.42 -11.40
CA ARG A 285 -29.87 -0.83 -11.87
C ARG A 285 -31.32 -0.55 -12.26
N ASP A 286 -31.63 -0.71 -13.53
CA ASP A 286 -32.98 -1.11 -13.90
C ASP A 286 -33.27 -2.40 -13.10
N GLU A 287 -34.21 -2.33 -12.17
CA GLU A 287 -34.77 -3.45 -11.47
C GLU A 287 -35.57 -4.29 -12.51
N ASP A 288 -34.87 -5.00 -13.37
CA ASP A 288 -35.52 -6.07 -14.12
C ASP A 288 -34.53 -7.14 -14.56
N THR A 289 -34.81 -8.36 -14.06
CA THR A 289 -34.44 -9.68 -14.61
C THR A 289 -32.97 -10.08 -14.59
N SER A 290 -32.54 -10.70 -13.51
CA SER A 290 -32.14 -12.12 -13.53
C SER A 290 -31.94 -12.58 -12.08
N ASP A 291 -32.62 -13.61 -11.64
CA ASP A 291 -32.28 -14.32 -10.41
C ASP A 291 -30.78 -14.60 -10.44
N GLY A 292 -30.05 -13.97 -9.49
CA GLY A 292 -28.61 -14.20 -9.34
C GLY A 292 -28.34 -15.68 -9.13
N ARG A 293 -27.24 -16.19 -9.64
CA ARG A 293 -26.84 -17.58 -9.38
C ARG A 293 -26.32 -17.69 -7.97
N VAL A 294 -26.84 -18.64 -7.20
CA VAL A 294 -26.40 -18.92 -5.84
C VAL A 294 -25.47 -20.13 -5.86
N TYR A 295 -24.26 -19.92 -5.33
CA TYR A 295 -23.23 -20.95 -5.24
C TYR A 295 -22.93 -21.28 -3.79
N ARG A 296 -22.72 -22.56 -3.51
CA ARG A 296 -22.07 -23.04 -2.29
C ARG A 296 -20.66 -23.47 -2.63
N VAL A 297 -19.69 -22.84 -1.97
CA VAL A 297 -18.25 -23.12 -2.14
C VAL A 297 -17.75 -23.78 -0.87
N SER A 298 -17.04 -24.88 -1.01
CA SER A 298 -16.25 -25.49 0.06
C SER A 298 -14.80 -25.61 -0.39
N HIS A 299 -13.89 -24.97 0.34
CA HIS A 299 -12.45 -25.01 0.07
C HIS A 299 -11.77 -25.59 1.30
N ARG A 300 -11.14 -26.76 1.16
CA ARG A 300 -10.37 -27.42 2.20
C ARG A 300 -8.90 -27.44 1.83
N THR A 301 -8.07 -26.99 2.76
CA THR A 301 -6.61 -27.08 2.67
C THR A 301 -6.12 -27.92 3.85
N THR A 302 -5.36 -28.97 3.59
CA THR A 302 -4.78 -29.84 4.62
C THR A 302 -3.27 -29.88 4.48
N TYR A 303 -2.58 -29.59 5.57
CA TYR A 303 -1.15 -29.81 5.73
C TYR A 303 -0.91 -31.03 6.61
N GLU A 304 -0.04 -31.93 6.17
CA GLU A 304 0.49 -33.02 6.98
C GLU A 304 1.98 -32.83 7.15
N TYR A 305 2.44 -32.73 8.37
CA TYR A 305 3.83 -32.43 8.73
C TYR A 305 4.59 -33.70 9.07
N ALA A 306 5.88 -33.76 8.72
CA ALA A 306 6.73 -34.91 9.01
C ALA A 306 7.08 -35.08 10.51
N GLY A 307 6.74 -34.10 11.32
CA GLY A 307 6.94 -34.12 12.77
C GLY A 307 5.97 -33.16 13.48
N PRO A 308 5.92 -33.19 14.80
CA PRO A 308 5.00 -32.34 15.55
C PRO A 308 5.31 -30.84 15.35
N VAL A 309 4.29 -30.05 15.07
CA VAL A 309 4.31 -28.59 15.01
C VAL A 309 3.94 -28.06 16.40
N GLU A 310 4.83 -27.29 17.01
CA GLU A 310 4.57 -26.68 18.31
C GLU A 310 3.59 -25.53 18.21
N GLN A 311 3.76 -24.70 17.17
CA GLN A 311 2.89 -23.56 16.90
C GLN A 311 2.86 -23.23 15.42
N SER A 312 1.71 -22.81 14.92
CA SER A 312 1.56 -22.26 13.55
C SER A 312 0.83 -20.92 13.57
N TYR A 313 1.29 -20.01 12.72
CA TYR A 313 0.68 -18.71 12.46
C TYR A 313 0.18 -18.71 11.04
N ASN A 314 -1.11 -18.46 10.82
CA ASN A 314 -1.73 -18.62 9.53
C ASN A 314 -2.53 -17.38 9.15
N GLU A 315 -2.58 -17.12 7.84
CA GLU A 315 -3.34 -16.05 7.21
C GLU A 315 -4.12 -16.63 6.03
N ALA A 316 -5.44 -16.41 5.98
CA ALA A 316 -6.33 -16.96 4.97
C ALA A 316 -7.14 -15.88 4.26
N HIS A 317 -7.17 -15.94 2.90
CA HIS A 317 -7.98 -15.09 2.02
C HIS A 317 -9.08 -15.93 1.35
N LEU A 318 -9.91 -16.60 2.14
CA LEU A 318 -10.87 -17.59 1.69
C LEU A 318 -12.33 -17.07 1.67
N ARG A 319 -12.58 -15.92 2.30
CA ARG A 319 -13.91 -15.31 2.32
C ARG A 319 -14.18 -14.60 1.00
N PRO A 320 -15.24 -14.99 0.24
CA PRO A 320 -15.64 -14.29 -0.97
C PRO A 320 -15.93 -12.81 -0.72
N ARG A 321 -15.44 -11.96 -1.63
CA ARG A 321 -15.61 -10.49 -1.53
C ARG A 321 -17.05 -10.08 -1.84
N ALA A 322 -17.47 -8.95 -1.28
CA ALA A 322 -18.59 -8.19 -1.83
C ALA A 322 -18.08 -7.31 -2.98
N THR A 323 -18.70 -7.43 -4.15
CA THR A 323 -18.42 -6.61 -5.34
C THR A 323 -19.74 -6.07 -5.92
N GLY A 324 -19.70 -5.28 -6.99
CA GLY A 324 -20.93 -4.79 -7.63
C GLY A 324 -21.87 -5.88 -8.14
N ASN A 325 -21.35 -7.08 -8.46
CA ASN A 325 -22.10 -8.21 -8.99
C ASN A 325 -22.05 -9.46 -8.10
N GLN A 326 -21.41 -9.40 -6.93
CA GLN A 326 -21.25 -10.55 -6.05
C GLN A 326 -21.53 -10.19 -4.60
N ARG A 327 -22.26 -11.04 -3.88
CA ARG A 327 -22.51 -10.92 -2.44
C ARG A 327 -22.27 -12.25 -1.74
N CYS A 328 -21.47 -12.25 -0.68
CA CYS A 328 -21.30 -13.38 0.21
C CYS A 328 -22.41 -13.34 1.27
N GLU A 329 -23.31 -14.31 1.23
CA GLU A 329 -24.47 -14.39 2.13
C GLU A 329 -24.03 -14.83 3.53
N TRP A 330 -23.19 -15.84 3.58
CA TRP A 330 -22.53 -16.31 4.80
C TRP A 330 -21.19 -16.98 4.49
N HIS A 331 -20.34 -17.06 5.50
CA HIS A 331 -19.03 -17.67 5.44
C HIS A 331 -18.66 -18.26 6.79
N THR A 332 -18.12 -19.47 6.79
CA THR A 332 -17.51 -20.11 7.97
C THR A 332 -16.08 -20.55 7.66
N LEU A 333 -15.24 -20.55 8.67
CA LEU A 333 -13.88 -21.04 8.60
C LEU A 333 -13.67 -22.03 9.75
N ASP A 334 -13.66 -23.33 9.41
CA ASP A 334 -13.46 -24.42 10.35
C ASP A 334 -11.98 -24.83 10.33
N ILE A 335 -11.36 -24.85 11.50
CA ILE A 335 -9.92 -25.07 11.66
C ILE A 335 -9.69 -26.21 12.64
N GLU A 336 -8.95 -27.22 12.22
CA GLU A 336 -8.57 -28.38 13.02
C GLU A 336 -7.03 -28.58 13.00
N PRO A 337 -6.36 -28.57 14.15
CA PRO A 337 -6.88 -28.40 15.51
C PRO A 337 -7.45 -27.01 15.77
N GLN A 338 -8.31 -26.89 16.78
CA GLN A 338 -8.93 -25.60 17.14
C GLN A 338 -7.87 -24.53 17.41
N PRO A 339 -8.00 -23.34 16.83
CA PRO A 339 -7.04 -22.27 17.01
C PRO A 339 -7.06 -21.72 18.45
N THR A 340 -5.90 -21.38 18.98
CA THR A 340 -5.76 -20.70 20.27
C THR A 340 -6.14 -19.23 20.20
N SER A 341 -6.03 -18.63 19.00
CA SER A 341 -6.56 -17.29 18.70
C SER A 341 -6.97 -17.22 17.25
N GLN A 342 -8.04 -16.45 16.99
CA GLN A 342 -8.53 -16.15 15.64
C GLN A 342 -9.05 -14.73 15.60
N SER A 343 -8.77 -14.01 14.50
CA SER A 343 -9.27 -12.67 14.25
C SER A 343 -9.43 -12.43 12.76
N GLU A 344 -10.26 -11.46 12.39
CA GLU A 344 -10.47 -11.03 11.01
C GLU A 344 -10.16 -9.55 10.87
N TYR A 345 -9.64 -9.17 9.70
CA TYR A 345 -9.44 -7.77 9.33
C TYR A 345 -9.63 -7.60 7.81
N VAL A 346 -9.68 -6.35 7.37
CA VAL A 346 -9.68 -6.01 5.95
C VAL A 346 -8.30 -5.48 5.58
N ASP A 347 -7.68 -6.07 4.55
CA ASP A 347 -6.35 -5.67 4.10
C ASP A 347 -6.34 -4.37 3.28
N GLY A 348 -5.16 -3.91 2.83
CA GLY A 348 -4.98 -2.70 2.02
C GLY A 348 -5.65 -2.74 0.65
N PHE A 349 -6.01 -3.92 0.16
CA PHE A 349 -6.71 -4.13 -1.09
C PHE A 349 -8.22 -4.31 -0.88
N GLY A 350 -8.68 -4.26 0.37
CA GLY A 350 -10.07 -4.46 0.75
C GLY A 350 -10.49 -5.94 0.81
N ASN A 351 -9.55 -6.91 0.85
CA ASN A 351 -9.86 -8.32 1.05
C ASN A 351 -10.15 -8.62 2.52
N ALA A 352 -11.11 -9.51 2.78
CA ALA A 352 -11.29 -10.07 4.11
C ALA A 352 -10.17 -11.09 4.39
N VAL A 353 -9.51 -10.93 5.52
CA VAL A 353 -8.37 -11.77 5.92
C VAL A 353 -8.63 -12.35 7.30
N SER A 354 -8.55 -13.66 7.42
CA SER A 354 -8.60 -14.35 8.70
C SER A 354 -7.19 -14.70 9.15
N ILE A 355 -6.81 -14.29 10.37
CA ILE A 355 -5.55 -14.68 11.01
C ILE A 355 -5.87 -15.62 12.14
N PHE A 356 -5.13 -16.72 12.26
CA PHE A 356 -5.30 -17.66 13.36
C PHE A 356 -3.99 -18.32 13.77
N VAL A 357 -3.92 -18.71 15.03
CA VAL A 357 -2.79 -19.39 15.63
C VAL A 357 -3.25 -20.73 16.18
N VAL A 358 -2.55 -21.80 15.80
CA VAL A 358 -2.76 -23.14 16.37
C VAL A 358 -1.51 -23.52 17.14
N ALA A 359 -1.68 -23.99 18.37
CA ALA A 359 -0.59 -24.42 19.25
C ALA A 359 -0.98 -25.72 19.98
N GLY A 360 0.01 -26.48 20.44
CA GLY A 360 -0.24 -27.65 21.27
C GLY A 360 0.24 -29.00 20.73
N GLY A 361 1.18 -29.00 19.80
CA GLY A 361 1.80 -30.23 19.29
C GLY A 361 0.86 -31.03 18.37
N PHE A 362 0.84 -30.69 17.09
CA PHE A 362 0.01 -31.35 16.08
C PHE A 362 0.87 -31.73 14.86
N ASP A 363 0.47 -32.73 14.13
CA ASP A 363 1.11 -33.21 12.89
C ASP A 363 0.23 -32.95 11.65
N ARG A 364 -1.01 -32.49 11.86
CA ARG A 364 -1.96 -32.16 10.79
C ARG A 364 -2.70 -30.88 11.09
N LEU A 365 -2.81 -30.01 10.08
CA LEU A 365 -3.64 -28.81 10.09
C LEU A 365 -4.63 -28.88 8.92
N SER A 366 -5.92 -28.85 9.23
CA SER A 366 -6.98 -28.78 8.23
C SER A 366 -7.77 -27.47 8.37
N VAL A 367 -7.90 -26.73 7.28
CA VAL A 367 -8.67 -25.49 7.22
C VAL A 367 -9.73 -25.63 6.16
N THR A 368 -11.00 -25.55 6.55
CA THR A 368 -12.15 -25.65 5.64
C THR A 368 -12.94 -24.36 5.65
N ALA A 369 -12.97 -23.67 4.52
CA ALA A 369 -13.82 -22.50 4.31
C ALA A 369 -15.09 -22.93 3.57
N THR A 370 -16.26 -22.60 4.12
CA THR A 370 -17.53 -22.82 3.45
C THR A 370 -18.27 -21.50 3.31
N SER A 371 -18.78 -21.23 2.11
CA SER A 371 -19.45 -19.96 1.80
C SER A 371 -20.67 -20.18 0.93
N GLU A 372 -21.65 -19.31 1.07
CA GLU A 372 -22.74 -19.18 0.10
C GLU A 372 -22.68 -17.79 -0.54
N VAL A 373 -22.68 -17.75 -1.86
CA VAL A 373 -22.39 -16.55 -2.63
C VAL A 373 -23.44 -16.40 -3.74
N THR A 374 -24.06 -15.22 -3.79
CA THR A 374 -24.92 -14.82 -4.91
C THR A 374 -24.08 -14.04 -5.92
N VAL A 375 -24.06 -14.50 -7.16
CA VAL A 375 -23.37 -13.84 -8.27
C VAL A 375 -24.37 -13.44 -9.34
N HIS A 376 -24.36 -12.18 -9.72
CA HIS A 376 -25.17 -11.62 -10.79
C HIS A 376 -24.38 -11.49 -12.08
N GLY A 377 -25.09 -11.38 -13.20
CA GLY A 377 -24.45 -11.16 -14.50
C GLY A 377 -23.51 -9.94 -14.49
N VAL A 378 -22.35 -10.08 -15.10
CA VAL A 378 -21.41 -8.98 -15.30
C VAL A 378 -21.81 -8.23 -16.57
N PRO A 379 -22.07 -6.91 -16.53
CA PRO A 379 -22.36 -6.15 -17.73
C PRO A 379 -21.20 -6.25 -18.72
N ALA A 380 -21.50 -6.37 -20.01
CA ALA A 380 -20.47 -6.28 -21.02
C ALA A 380 -19.75 -4.91 -20.92
N PRO A 381 -18.40 -4.88 -21.01
CA PRO A 381 -17.68 -3.61 -20.98
C PRO A 381 -18.11 -2.74 -22.17
N PRO A 382 -18.18 -1.41 -21.97
CA PRO A 382 -18.52 -0.49 -23.05
C PRO A 382 -17.42 -0.46 -24.09
N PRO A 383 -17.67 0.10 -25.28
CA PRO A 383 -16.61 0.44 -26.23
C PRO A 383 -15.54 1.27 -25.50
N SER A 384 -14.32 0.78 -25.46
CA SER A 384 -13.23 1.44 -24.76
C SER A 384 -12.45 2.39 -25.68
N PRO A 385 -11.85 3.47 -25.12
CA PRO A 385 -10.94 4.30 -25.89
C PRO A 385 -9.68 3.51 -26.29
N PRO A 386 -8.87 4.03 -27.23
CA PRO A 386 -7.53 3.51 -27.49
C PRO A 386 -6.74 3.36 -26.18
N TRP A 387 -5.93 2.30 -26.09
CA TRP A 387 -5.20 2.00 -24.85
C TRP A 387 -4.25 3.13 -24.42
N GLU A 388 -3.70 3.90 -25.37
CA GLU A 388 -2.86 5.07 -25.06
C GLU A 388 -3.70 6.19 -24.42
N SER A 389 -4.94 6.36 -24.88
CA SER A 389 -5.87 7.32 -24.29
C SER A 389 -6.29 6.89 -22.87
N ALA A 390 -6.53 5.59 -22.68
CA ALA A 390 -6.82 5.05 -21.35
C ALA A 390 -5.63 5.25 -20.39
N LEU A 391 -4.40 5.06 -20.86
CA LEU A 391 -3.18 5.33 -20.11
C LEU A 391 -3.10 6.81 -19.70
N TRP A 392 -3.30 7.73 -20.65
CA TRP A 392 -3.30 9.16 -20.36
C TRP A 392 -4.41 9.56 -19.38
N LEU A 393 -5.64 9.05 -19.57
CA LEU A 393 -6.74 9.27 -18.63
C LEU A 393 -6.41 8.77 -17.22
N LEU A 394 -5.82 7.59 -17.10
CA LEU A 394 -5.37 7.06 -15.81
C LEU A 394 -4.38 8.01 -15.12
N ASP A 395 -3.49 8.67 -15.88
CA ASP A 395 -2.50 9.58 -15.32
C ASP A 395 -3.11 10.90 -14.81
N ILE A 396 -4.07 11.46 -15.51
CA ILE A 396 -4.64 12.78 -15.20
C ILE A 396 -5.86 12.73 -14.28
N ASP A 397 -6.58 11.62 -14.24
CA ASP A 397 -7.81 11.50 -13.45
C ASP A 397 -7.49 11.54 -11.96
N ARG A 398 -8.13 12.49 -11.26
CA ARG A 398 -7.95 12.72 -9.83
C ARG A 398 -8.98 12.01 -8.95
N GLN A 399 -9.87 11.23 -9.52
CA GLN A 399 -10.84 10.44 -8.77
C GLN A 399 -10.16 9.40 -7.88
N ALA A 400 -10.79 9.08 -6.75
CA ALA A 400 -10.24 8.15 -5.76
C ALA A 400 -9.94 6.77 -6.38
N ASN A 401 -10.83 6.25 -7.23
CA ASN A 401 -10.68 4.96 -7.89
C ASN A 401 -9.47 4.92 -8.83
N SER A 402 -9.27 5.98 -9.63
CA SER A 402 -8.11 6.06 -10.55
C SER A 402 -6.80 6.23 -9.79
N ARG A 403 -6.79 6.99 -8.69
CA ARG A 403 -5.63 7.07 -7.79
C ARG A 403 -5.29 5.72 -7.17
N GLN A 404 -6.31 4.98 -6.72
CA GLN A 404 -6.13 3.64 -6.18
C GLN A 404 -5.67 2.65 -7.26
N ALA A 405 -6.17 2.75 -8.49
CA ALA A 405 -5.76 1.89 -9.58
C ALA A 405 -4.28 2.04 -9.95
N ARG A 406 -3.71 3.26 -9.83
CA ARG A 406 -2.29 3.51 -10.17
C ARG A 406 -1.30 2.67 -9.36
N GLN A 407 -1.62 2.24 -8.12
CA GLN A 407 -0.77 1.35 -7.33
C GLN A 407 -0.52 0.00 -8.03
N TYR A 408 -1.44 -0.42 -8.92
CA TYR A 408 -1.34 -1.66 -9.66
C TYR A 408 -0.53 -1.56 -10.97
N ARG A 409 0.13 -0.44 -11.21
CA ARG A 409 1.12 -0.26 -12.30
C ARG A 409 2.52 -0.71 -11.87
N ALA A 410 2.79 -0.67 -10.58
CA ALA A 410 4.10 -1.01 -10.04
C ALA A 410 4.39 -2.51 -10.14
N SER A 411 5.67 -2.84 -10.27
CA SER A 411 6.17 -4.21 -10.10
C SER A 411 5.81 -4.75 -8.72
N SER A 412 5.70 -6.06 -8.63
CA SER A 412 5.45 -6.78 -7.38
C SER A 412 6.40 -7.97 -7.26
N ARG A 413 6.36 -8.65 -6.12
CA ARG A 413 7.31 -9.73 -5.79
C ARG A 413 7.35 -10.83 -6.85
N LEU A 414 6.19 -11.27 -7.35
CA LEU A 414 6.08 -12.36 -8.32
C LEU A 414 5.94 -11.85 -9.76
N VAL A 415 5.72 -10.54 -9.95
CA VAL A 415 5.59 -9.91 -11.27
C VAL A 415 6.54 -8.71 -11.33
N PRO A 416 7.84 -8.94 -11.55
CA PRO A 416 8.84 -7.89 -11.73
C PRO A 416 8.64 -7.17 -13.08
N ALA A 417 9.13 -5.95 -13.18
CA ALA A 417 9.23 -5.27 -14.47
C ALA A 417 10.26 -5.98 -15.35
N SER A 418 9.91 -6.23 -16.62
CA SER A 418 10.83 -6.80 -17.61
C SER A 418 10.48 -6.31 -19.01
N PRO A 419 11.47 -5.94 -19.83
CA PRO A 419 11.29 -5.65 -21.25
C PRO A 419 10.64 -6.80 -22.02
N ASP A 420 10.98 -8.06 -21.69
CA ASP A 420 10.48 -9.26 -22.37
C ASP A 420 8.95 -9.39 -22.28
N LEU A 421 8.37 -8.98 -21.14
CA LEU A 421 6.91 -8.92 -20.96
C LEU A 421 6.28 -7.86 -21.87
N GLY A 422 6.95 -6.72 -22.04
CA GLY A 422 6.54 -5.67 -22.97
C GLY A 422 6.61 -6.12 -24.43
N GLU A 423 7.70 -6.79 -24.83
CA GLU A 423 7.85 -7.34 -26.17
C GLU A 423 6.77 -8.38 -26.49
N TYR A 424 6.44 -9.24 -25.53
CA TYR A 424 5.34 -10.20 -25.68
C TYR A 424 3.98 -9.51 -25.76
N ALA A 425 3.75 -8.43 -25.01
CA ALA A 425 2.49 -7.69 -25.00
C ALA A 425 2.25 -6.88 -26.30
N GLN A 426 3.31 -6.30 -26.86
CA GLN A 426 3.26 -5.30 -27.95
C GLN A 426 2.33 -5.66 -29.13
N PRO A 427 2.31 -6.90 -29.67
CA PRO A 427 1.41 -7.23 -30.78
C PRO A 427 -0.09 -7.11 -30.44
N SER A 428 -0.45 -7.21 -29.16
CA SER A 428 -1.83 -7.00 -28.69
C SER A 428 -2.16 -5.52 -28.49
N PHE A 429 -1.16 -4.68 -28.28
CA PHE A 429 -1.30 -3.24 -28.03
C PHE A 429 -0.83 -2.41 -29.23
N GLU A 430 -1.41 -2.70 -30.41
CA GLU A 430 -1.19 -1.89 -31.60
C GLU A 430 -1.71 -0.46 -31.40
N ALA A 431 -1.08 0.50 -32.10
CA ALA A 431 -1.44 1.91 -31.97
C ALA A 431 -2.91 2.16 -32.32
N GLY A 432 -3.63 2.82 -31.43
CA GLY A 432 -5.05 3.15 -31.58
C GLY A 432 -6.02 2.00 -31.29
N ARG A 433 -5.54 0.82 -30.89
CA ARG A 433 -6.43 -0.31 -30.55
C ARG A 433 -7.21 -0.02 -29.27
N PRO A 434 -8.53 -0.28 -29.22
CA PRO A 434 -9.30 -0.15 -27.98
C PRO A 434 -8.72 -0.99 -26.84
N LEU A 435 -8.70 -0.45 -25.60
CA LEU A 435 -8.08 -1.11 -24.46
C LEU A 435 -8.67 -2.51 -24.21
N VAL A 436 -10.00 -2.64 -24.26
CA VAL A 436 -10.66 -3.93 -24.01
C VAL A 436 -10.26 -4.95 -25.08
N ASP A 437 -10.24 -4.54 -26.34
CA ASP A 437 -9.84 -5.42 -27.44
C ASP A 437 -8.37 -5.85 -27.31
N ALA A 438 -7.50 -4.94 -26.85
CA ALA A 438 -6.08 -5.25 -26.64
C ALA A 438 -5.88 -6.29 -25.53
N VAL A 439 -6.60 -6.17 -24.41
CA VAL A 439 -6.45 -7.13 -23.29
C VAL A 439 -7.13 -8.46 -23.55
N VAL A 440 -8.22 -8.49 -24.29
CA VAL A 440 -8.87 -9.73 -24.75
C VAL A 440 -7.95 -10.46 -25.74
N ASP A 441 -7.35 -9.76 -26.70
CA ASP A 441 -6.38 -10.37 -27.61
C ASP A 441 -5.15 -10.89 -26.88
N LEU A 442 -4.63 -10.16 -25.87
CA LEU A 442 -3.53 -10.64 -25.05
C LEU A 442 -3.90 -11.94 -24.33
N ALA A 443 -5.10 -12.02 -23.74
CA ALA A 443 -5.59 -13.25 -23.08
C ALA A 443 -5.70 -14.41 -24.08
N GLY A 444 -6.27 -14.19 -25.25
CA GLY A 444 -6.36 -15.19 -26.32
C GLY A 444 -5.00 -15.64 -26.84
N ARG A 445 -4.01 -14.74 -26.88
CA ARG A 445 -2.63 -15.13 -27.23
C ARG A 445 -2.00 -15.99 -26.14
N ILE A 446 -2.14 -15.64 -24.88
CA ILE A 446 -1.65 -16.45 -23.76
C ILE A 446 -2.30 -17.85 -23.82
N HIS A 447 -3.59 -17.92 -24.00
CA HIS A 447 -4.30 -19.19 -24.14
C HIS A 447 -3.76 -20.07 -25.28
N ARG A 448 -3.45 -19.48 -26.43
CA ARG A 448 -2.93 -20.23 -27.61
C ARG A 448 -1.46 -20.56 -27.51
N ASP A 449 -0.64 -19.67 -26.96
CA ASP A 449 0.81 -19.75 -26.99
C ASP A 449 1.39 -20.59 -25.84
N PHE A 450 0.59 -20.86 -24.80
CA PHE A 450 1.03 -21.55 -23.58
C PHE A 450 0.25 -22.84 -23.35
N VAL A 451 0.95 -23.85 -22.83
CA VAL A 451 0.37 -25.15 -22.48
C VAL A 451 0.00 -25.15 -21.00
N TYR A 452 -1.25 -25.47 -20.69
CA TYR A 452 -1.68 -25.69 -19.31
C TYR A 452 -1.17 -27.04 -18.81
N GLU A 453 -0.23 -27.03 -17.85
CA GLU A 453 0.42 -28.24 -17.35
C GLU A 453 0.56 -28.21 -15.82
N PRO A 454 -0.38 -28.84 -15.09
CA PRO A 454 -0.32 -28.95 -13.64
C PRO A 454 0.96 -29.66 -13.18
N GLY A 455 1.61 -29.08 -12.15
CA GLY A 455 2.85 -29.65 -11.58
C GLY A 455 4.15 -29.27 -12.30
N PHE A 456 4.08 -28.57 -13.45
CA PHE A 456 5.29 -28.07 -14.13
C PHE A 456 5.90 -26.87 -13.39
N THR A 457 5.08 -25.99 -12.87
CA THR A 457 5.47 -24.81 -12.09
C THR A 457 5.13 -24.95 -10.62
N SER A 458 5.77 -24.14 -9.79
CA SER A 458 5.46 -23.95 -8.38
C SER A 458 4.91 -22.53 -8.16
N VAL A 459 4.33 -22.26 -7.00
CA VAL A 459 3.80 -20.93 -6.63
C VAL A 459 4.85 -19.81 -6.66
N THR A 460 6.14 -20.16 -6.66
CA THR A 460 7.27 -19.22 -6.70
C THR A 460 8.01 -19.20 -8.03
N THR A 461 7.53 -19.93 -9.05
CA THR A 461 8.17 -19.94 -10.37
C THR A 461 8.16 -18.51 -10.95
N PRO A 462 9.35 -17.99 -11.37
CA PRO A 462 9.43 -16.65 -11.94
C PRO A 462 8.60 -16.52 -13.22
N VAL A 463 7.88 -15.41 -13.38
CA VAL A 463 7.04 -15.16 -14.56
C VAL A 463 7.84 -15.19 -15.88
N LEU A 464 9.13 -14.86 -15.85
CA LEU A 464 10.02 -14.92 -17.03
C LEU A 464 10.34 -16.36 -17.43
N ASP A 465 10.39 -17.29 -16.48
CA ASP A 465 10.55 -18.71 -16.79
C ASP A 465 9.29 -19.26 -17.45
N VAL A 466 8.11 -18.86 -16.97
CA VAL A 466 6.82 -19.17 -17.61
C VAL A 466 6.78 -18.64 -19.04
N LEU A 467 7.21 -17.38 -19.25
CA LEU A 467 7.32 -16.79 -20.59
C LEU A 467 8.27 -17.57 -21.50
N ALA A 468 9.42 -18.02 -20.98
CA ALA A 468 10.42 -18.75 -21.74
C ALA A 468 9.97 -20.19 -22.09
N TYR A 469 9.40 -20.91 -21.11
CA TYR A 469 9.03 -22.33 -21.29
C TYR A 469 7.65 -22.51 -21.93
N ARG A 470 6.83 -21.49 -21.99
CA ARG A 470 5.45 -21.54 -22.55
C ARG A 470 4.56 -22.59 -21.90
N ARG A 471 4.75 -22.82 -20.60
CA ARG A 471 3.98 -23.79 -19.81
C ARG A 471 3.71 -23.26 -18.41
N GLY A 472 2.57 -23.62 -17.84
CA GLY A 472 2.19 -23.23 -16.49
C GLY A 472 0.75 -23.56 -16.17
N VAL A 473 0.24 -22.92 -15.12
CA VAL A 473 -1.15 -23.03 -14.65
C VAL A 473 -1.82 -21.65 -14.62
N CYS A 474 -3.10 -21.60 -14.22
CA CYS A 474 -3.88 -20.33 -14.19
C CYS A 474 -3.18 -19.20 -13.43
N GLN A 475 -2.50 -19.49 -12.31
CA GLN A 475 -1.69 -18.51 -11.57
C GLN A 475 -0.62 -17.87 -12.45
N ASP A 476 0.11 -18.71 -13.22
CA ASP A 476 1.21 -18.27 -14.06
C ASP A 476 0.71 -17.41 -15.22
N PHE A 477 -0.40 -17.82 -15.84
CA PHE A 477 -1.01 -17.08 -16.94
C PHE A 477 -1.59 -15.73 -16.50
N ALA A 478 -2.17 -15.69 -15.30
CA ALA A 478 -2.61 -14.43 -14.69
C ALA A 478 -1.42 -13.50 -14.38
N HIS A 479 -0.32 -14.01 -13.81
CA HIS A 479 0.91 -13.23 -13.58
C HIS A 479 1.52 -12.70 -14.87
N LEU A 480 1.57 -13.54 -15.92
CA LEU A 480 2.06 -13.15 -17.23
C LEU A 480 1.22 -12.00 -17.82
N ALA A 481 -0.11 -12.14 -17.79
CA ALA A 481 -1.02 -11.10 -18.27
C ALA A 481 -0.87 -9.79 -17.48
N VAL A 482 -0.82 -9.86 -16.15
CA VAL A 482 -0.58 -8.70 -15.27
C VAL A 482 0.74 -8.02 -15.62
N GLY A 483 1.82 -8.79 -15.80
CA GLY A 483 3.13 -8.26 -16.15
C GLY A 483 3.15 -7.58 -17.52
N CYS A 484 2.52 -8.19 -18.51
CA CYS A 484 2.35 -7.65 -19.85
C CYS A 484 1.59 -6.31 -19.85
N VAL A 485 0.44 -6.25 -19.19
CA VAL A 485 -0.37 -5.02 -19.09
C VAL A 485 0.37 -3.91 -18.35
N ARG A 486 1.08 -4.24 -17.27
CA ARG A 486 1.90 -3.27 -16.53
C ARG A 486 3.09 -2.77 -17.34
N SER A 487 3.70 -3.61 -18.18
CA SER A 487 4.77 -3.20 -19.08
C SER A 487 4.31 -2.19 -20.13
N MET A 488 3.00 -2.15 -20.44
CA MET A 488 2.37 -1.12 -21.26
C MET A 488 2.00 0.15 -20.47
N GLY A 489 2.35 0.22 -19.17
CA GLY A 489 2.06 1.33 -18.28
C GLY A 489 0.64 1.37 -17.73
N LEU A 490 -0.18 0.36 -18.01
CA LEU A 490 -1.56 0.25 -17.58
C LEU A 490 -1.68 -0.40 -16.19
N ALA A 491 -2.79 -0.15 -15.50
CA ALA A 491 -3.05 -0.74 -14.19
C ALA A 491 -3.68 -2.12 -14.34
N ALA A 492 -3.02 -3.15 -13.79
CA ALA A 492 -3.53 -4.51 -13.76
C ALA A 492 -3.33 -5.15 -12.39
N ARG A 493 -4.32 -5.91 -11.94
CA ARG A 493 -4.29 -6.66 -10.68
C ARG A 493 -4.50 -8.15 -10.93
N TYR A 494 -3.93 -8.94 -10.05
CA TYR A 494 -4.16 -10.38 -9.96
C TYR A 494 -5.45 -10.63 -9.15
N VAL A 495 -6.27 -11.57 -9.58
CA VAL A 495 -7.52 -11.96 -8.91
C VAL A 495 -7.48 -13.44 -8.59
N SER A 496 -7.81 -13.78 -7.35
CA SER A 496 -7.99 -15.16 -6.86
C SER A 496 -9.45 -15.43 -6.62
N GLY A 497 -9.89 -16.66 -6.94
CA GLY A 497 -11.27 -17.06 -6.73
C GLY A 497 -11.55 -18.48 -7.16
N TYR A 498 -12.78 -18.72 -7.58
CA TYR A 498 -13.28 -20.02 -8.03
C TYR A 498 -14.04 -19.86 -9.33
N VAL A 499 -14.10 -20.93 -10.12
CA VAL A 499 -14.91 -21.02 -11.32
C VAL A 499 -15.78 -22.27 -11.25
N GLU A 500 -17.08 -22.15 -11.64
CA GLU A 500 -17.97 -23.30 -11.74
C GLU A 500 -17.48 -24.24 -12.85
N THR A 501 -17.12 -25.47 -12.49
CA THR A 501 -16.75 -26.50 -13.46
C THR A 501 -17.97 -27.34 -13.83
N ILE A 502 -18.34 -27.34 -15.11
CA ILE A 502 -19.43 -28.14 -15.64
C ILE A 502 -18.84 -29.44 -16.19
N PRO A 503 -19.20 -30.62 -15.59
CA PRO A 503 -18.71 -31.91 -16.09
C PRO A 503 -19.27 -32.20 -17.49
N PRO A 504 -18.53 -32.93 -18.33
CA PRO A 504 -19.02 -33.37 -19.63
C PRO A 504 -20.34 -34.12 -19.51
N ILE A 505 -21.21 -34.00 -20.52
CA ILE A 505 -22.52 -34.64 -20.54
C ILE A 505 -22.39 -36.16 -20.31
N GLY A 506 -23.04 -36.68 -19.26
CA GLY A 506 -23.02 -38.11 -18.90
C GLY A 506 -21.95 -38.51 -17.89
N GLN A 507 -21.12 -37.61 -17.41
CA GLN A 507 -20.17 -37.86 -16.31
C GLN A 507 -20.71 -37.29 -14.99
N GLN A 508 -20.59 -38.06 -13.90
CA GLN A 508 -20.89 -37.54 -12.57
C GLN A 508 -19.78 -36.56 -12.13
N ARG A 509 -20.21 -35.48 -11.53
CA ARG A 509 -19.29 -34.53 -10.90
C ARG A 509 -18.54 -35.20 -9.75
N LEU A 510 -17.23 -35.15 -9.77
CA LEU A 510 -16.39 -35.61 -8.67
C LEU A 510 -16.32 -34.52 -7.59
N VAL A 511 -16.64 -34.88 -6.36
CA VAL A 511 -16.53 -33.96 -5.21
C VAL A 511 -15.06 -33.64 -4.96
N GLY A 512 -14.72 -32.36 -4.79
CA GLY A 512 -13.35 -31.90 -4.57
C GLY A 512 -12.47 -31.80 -5.82
N ALA A 513 -13.05 -31.95 -7.01
CA ALA A 513 -12.32 -31.90 -8.27
C ALA A 513 -12.16 -30.49 -8.85
N ASP A 514 -12.90 -29.51 -8.30
CA ASP A 514 -12.70 -28.11 -8.66
C ASP A 514 -11.38 -27.62 -8.05
N ALA A 515 -10.77 -26.63 -8.68
CA ALA A 515 -9.54 -26.02 -8.17
C ALA A 515 -9.77 -24.53 -7.89
N SER A 516 -8.99 -23.96 -7.00
CA SER A 516 -8.88 -22.52 -6.93
C SER A 516 -8.43 -22.01 -8.29
N HIS A 517 -8.96 -20.87 -8.72
CA HIS A 517 -8.71 -20.32 -10.03
C HIS A 517 -8.15 -18.89 -9.93
N ALA A 518 -7.45 -18.48 -10.97
CA ALA A 518 -6.85 -17.17 -11.02
C ALA A 518 -7.03 -16.54 -12.40
N TRP A 519 -7.22 -15.22 -12.39
CA TRP A 519 -7.33 -14.39 -13.58
C TRP A 519 -6.75 -13.00 -13.32
N PHE A 520 -6.85 -12.10 -14.27
CA PHE A 520 -6.40 -10.73 -14.07
C PHE A 520 -7.51 -9.72 -14.35
N SER A 521 -7.37 -8.52 -13.80
CA SER A 521 -8.21 -7.38 -14.15
C SER A 521 -7.38 -6.24 -14.69
N VAL A 522 -7.94 -5.48 -15.64
CA VAL A 522 -7.38 -4.22 -16.13
C VAL A 522 -8.30 -3.06 -15.75
N TYR A 523 -7.74 -1.92 -15.40
CA TYR A 523 -8.52 -0.74 -15.05
C TYR A 523 -8.81 0.12 -16.27
N LEU A 524 -10.11 0.33 -16.56
CA LEU A 524 -10.60 1.27 -17.56
C LEU A 524 -11.07 2.55 -16.86
N PRO A 525 -10.39 3.71 -17.04
CA PRO A 525 -10.83 4.98 -16.47
C PRO A 525 -12.26 5.34 -16.88
N GLY A 526 -13.07 5.80 -15.93
CA GLY A 526 -14.49 6.10 -16.11
C GLY A 526 -15.46 4.90 -16.04
N TRP A 527 -14.94 3.67 -16.06
CA TRP A 527 -15.75 2.45 -15.93
C TRP A 527 -15.39 1.63 -14.69
N GLY A 528 -14.11 1.36 -14.48
CA GLY A 528 -13.62 0.52 -13.39
C GLY A 528 -12.79 -0.68 -13.86
N TRP A 529 -12.84 -1.76 -13.12
CA TRP A 529 -12.07 -2.97 -13.40
C TRP A 529 -12.82 -3.93 -14.33
N ILE A 530 -12.09 -4.45 -15.31
CA ILE A 530 -12.56 -5.45 -16.28
C ILE A 530 -11.76 -6.71 -16.05
N ASP A 531 -12.43 -7.80 -15.74
CA ASP A 531 -11.84 -9.09 -15.40
C ASP A 531 -11.75 -9.99 -16.64
N VAL A 532 -10.56 -10.55 -16.90
CA VAL A 532 -10.27 -11.37 -18.09
C VAL A 532 -9.51 -12.62 -17.66
N ASP A 533 -9.95 -13.77 -18.11
CA ASP A 533 -9.33 -15.07 -17.83
C ASP A 533 -8.48 -15.56 -19.01
N PRO A 534 -7.14 -15.50 -18.91
CA PRO A 534 -6.25 -15.96 -19.97
C PRO A 534 -6.14 -17.48 -20.05
N THR A 535 -6.62 -18.21 -19.05
CA THR A 535 -6.62 -19.67 -19.06
C THR A 535 -7.77 -20.21 -19.91
N ASN A 536 -8.94 -19.57 -19.83
CA ASN A 536 -10.14 -19.98 -20.55
C ASN A 536 -10.50 -19.10 -21.76
N ASP A 537 -9.64 -18.12 -22.10
CA ASP A 537 -9.81 -17.16 -23.21
C ASP A 537 -11.18 -16.47 -23.18
N GLN A 538 -11.57 -15.88 -22.05
CA GLN A 538 -12.87 -15.24 -21.92
C GLN A 538 -12.90 -14.09 -20.91
N LEU A 539 -13.87 -13.20 -21.07
CA LEU A 539 -14.26 -12.26 -20.04
C LEU A 539 -14.93 -13.01 -18.88
N VAL A 540 -14.64 -12.57 -17.65
CA VAL A 540 -15.25 -13.15 -16.46
C VAL A 540 -16.77 -12.96 -16.46
N SER A 541 -17.50 -14.01 -16.13
CA SER A 541 -18.97 -14.07 -16.14
C SER A 541 -19.53 -14.37 -14.74
N ASP A 542 -20.83 -14.66 -14.69
CA ASP A 542 -21.54 -15.06 -13.47
C ASP A 542 -21.20 -16.48 -12.96
N SER A 543 -20.32 -17.21 -13.65
CA SER A 543 -19.76 -18.50 -13.20
C SER A 543 -18.48 -18.35 -12.36
N TYR A 544 -17.98 -17.13 -12.16
CA TYR A 544 -16.76 -16.82 -11.41
C TYR A 544 -17.09 -16.21 -10.06
N ILE A 545 -16.37 -16.65 -9.02
CA ILE A 545 -16.54 -16.20 -7.64
C ILE A 545 -15.20 -15.61 -7.17
N THR A 546 -15.15 -14.32 -6.94
CA THR A 546 -13.93 -13.61 -6.48
C THR A 546 -13.78 -13.75 -4.97
N THR A 547 -12.60 -14.20 -4.51
CA THR A 547 -12.24 -14.20 -3.08
C THR A 547 -11.38 -13.00 -2.73
N ALA A 548 -10.35 -12.73 -3.52
CA ALA A 548 -9.41 -11.65 -3.23
C ALA A 548 -8.77 -11.11 -4.52
N TRP A 549 -8.27 -9.89 -4.46
CA TRP A 549 -7.39 -9.32 -5.49
C TRP A 549 -6.21 -8.58 -4.86
N GLY A 550 -5.09 -8.55 -5.59
CA GLY A 550 -3.86 -7.92 -5.15
C GLY A 550 -2.93 -7.62 -6.33
N ARG A 551 -1.67 -7.32 -6.04
CA ARG A 551 -0.67 -7.05 -7.07
C ARG A 551 -0.19 -8.35 -7.75
N ASP A 552 -0.13 -9.43 -7.00
CA ASP A 552 0.21 -10.78 -7.45
C ASP A 552 -0.34 -11.82 -6.46
N TYR A 553 -0.07 -13.11 -6.68
CA TYR A 553 -0.52 -14.20 -5.81
C TYR A 553 -0.08 -14.04 -4.35
N TRP A 554 1.06 -13.41 -4.07
CA TRP A 554 1.55 -13.24 -2.71
C TRP A 554 0.59 -12.42 -1.84
N ASP A 555 -0.07 -11.42 -2.42
CA ASP A 555 -1.04 -10.57 -1.72
C ASP A 555 -2.38 -11.29 -1.43
N VAL A 556 -2.68 -12.39 -2.13
CA VAL A 556 -4.01 -13.03 -2.14
C VAL A 556 -3.96 -14.55 -1.95
N SER A 557 -2.82 -15.08 -1.48
CA SER A 557 -2.68 -16.53 -1.25
C SER A 557 -3.84 -17.06 -0.41
N PRO A 558 -4.58 -18.09 -0.85
CA PRO A 558 -5.76 -18.59 -0.13
C PRO A 558 -5.46 -18.95 1.31
N LEU A 559 -4.33 -19.63 1.55
CA LEU A 559 -3.82 -19.93 2.87
C LEU A 559 -2.29 -19.88 2.85
N ARG A 560 -1.71 -19.16 3.80
CA ARG A 560 -0.26 -19.14 4.02
C ARG A 560 0.04 -19.12 5.52
N GLY A 561 1.16 -19.65 5.91
CA GLY A 561 1.54 -19.67 7.31
C GLY A 561 3.03 -19.88 7.53
N SER A 562 3.43 -19.76 8.79
CA SER A 562 4.73 -20.17 9.31
C SER A 562 4.53 -21.13 10.46
N VAL A 563 5.39 -22.14 10.57
CA VAL A 563 5.32 -23.16 11.61
C VAL A 563 6.61 -23.20 12.43
N GLU A 564 6.47 -23.46 13.72
CA GLU A 564 7.57 -23.80 14.61
C GLU A 564 7.53 -25.31 14.87
N GLY A 565 8.60 -26.02 14.53
CA GLY A 565 8.62 -27.50 14.51
C GLY A 565 8.21 -28.07 13.14
N GLY A 566 7.47 -29.18 13.13
CA GLY A 566 6.88 -29.79 11.92
C GLY A 566 7.82 -30.66 11.07
N GLY A 567 9.09 -30.78 11.46
CA GLY A 567 10.08 -31.53 10.67
C GLY A 567 10.57 -30.79 9.43
N MET A 568 11.24 -31.48 8.52
CA MET A 568 11.86 -30.88 7.30
C MET A 568 10.95 -30.90 6.07
N SER A 569 9.78 -31.51 6.13
CA SER A 569 8.87 -31.65 4.98
C SER A 569 7.41 -31.65 5.44
N HIS A 570 6.55 -31.26 4.54
CA HIS A 570 5.09 -31.38 4.69
C HIS A 570 4.46 -31.75 3.35
N THR A 571 3.30 -32.37 3.39
CA THR A 571 2.43 -32.54 2.22
C THR A 571 1.28 -31.54 2.30
N LEU A 572 0.84 -31.09 1.13
CA LEU A 572 -0.26 -30.15 0.97
C LEU A 572 -1.33 -30.81 0.10
N ASP A 573 -2.54 -30.92 0.62
CA ASP A 573 -3.72 -31.34 -0.12
C ASP A 573 -4.75 -30.20 -0.16
N VAL A 574 -5.25 -29.88 -1.35
CA VAL A 574 -6.26 -28.83 -1.56
C VAL A 574 -7.42 -29.44 -2.34
N SER A 575 -8.62 -29.28 -1.78
CA SER A 575 -9.87 -29.74 -2.36
C SER A 575 -10.86 -28.59 -2.41
N VAL A 576 -11.41 -28.32 -3.59
CA VAL A 576 -12.43 -27.27 -3.80
C VAL A 576 -13.69 -27.89 -4.40
N ASP A 577 -14.84 -27.41 -3.95
CA ASP A 577 -16.16 -27.82 -4.45
C ASP A 577 -17.04 -26.57 -4.64
N VAL A 578 -17.47 -26.31 -5.87
CA VAL A 578 -18.34 -25.18 -6.23
C VAL A 578 -19.65 -25.71 -6.75
N THR A 579 -20.70 -25.68 -5.96
CA THR A 579 -22.02 -26.24 -6.30
C THR A 579 -23.06 -25.14 -6.46
N ARG A 580 -23.81 -25.16 -7.56
CA ARG A 580 -24.95 -24.27 -7.72
C ARG A 580 -26.10 -24.73 -6.80
N VAL A 581 -26.62 -23.81 -6.00
CA VAL A 581 -27.78 -24.03 -5.14
C VAL A 581 -29.03 -23.72 -5.96
N ALA A 582 -29.94 -24.69 -6.04
CA ALA A 582 -31.24 -24.44 -6.67
C ALA A 582 -32.02 -23.44 -5.80
N VAL A 583 -32.30 -22.27 -6.33
CA VAL A 583 -33.23 -21.34 -5.69
C VAL A 583 -34.61 -21.95 -5.77
N ALA A 584 -35.17 -22.33 -4.62
CA ALA A 584 -36.57 -22.76 -4.57
C ALA A 584 -37.44 -21.58 -5.02
N SER A 585 -38.03 -21.65 -6.19
CA SER A 585 -39.00 -20.66 -6.65
C SER A 585 -40.11 -20.59 -5.64
N SER A 586 -40.14 -19.54 -4.82
CA SER A 586 -41.31 -19.22 -4.00
C SER A 586 -42.46 -18.88 -4.97
N ARG A 587 -43.37 -19.82 -5.11
CA ARG A 587 -44.67 -19.58 -5.75
C ARG A 587 -45.57 -18.75 -4.84
#